data_4a06fbfc1db780adf17c6d841641865c
#
_entry.id   4a06fbfc1db780adf17c6d841641865c
#
_cell.length_a   1.000
_cell.length_b   1.000
_cell.length_c   1.000
_cell.angle_alpha   90.00
_cell.angle_beta   90.00
_cell.angle_gamma   90.00
#
_symmetry.space_group_name_H-M   'P 1'
#
loop_
_entity.id
_entity.type
_entity.pdbx_description
1 polymer ?
#
loop_
_entity_poly.entity_id
_entity_poly.type
_entity_poly.pdbx_seq_one_letter_code
_entity_poly.pdbx_strand_id
1 'polypeptide(L)' 'MLQIAICDDVVEQTLVLQNYVREYCERRKIEYKLYIYTSGIE' A
#
# COMPACT_ATOMS: atom_id res chain seq x y z
N MET A 1 10.17 9.44 7.64
CA MET A 1 9.47 8.81 6.52
C MET A 1 8.46 7.81 7.06
N LEU A 2 7.26 7.84 6.52
CA LEU A 2 6.21 6.93 6.95
C LEU A 2 6.37 5.59 6.25
N GLN A 3 6.28 4.50 6.98
CA GLN A 3 6.35 3.18 6.39
C GLN A 3 4.99 2.52 6.55
N ILE A 4 4.45 2.05 5.43
CA ILE A 4 3.11 1.48 5.39
C ILE A 4 3.20 0.09 4.84
N ALA A 5 2.56 -0.87 5.49
CA ALA A 5 2.51 -2.23 5.01
C ALA A 5 1.06 -2.62 4.73
N ILE A 6 0.84 -3.20 3.56
CA ILE A 6 -0.47 -3.70 3.17
C ILE A 6 -0.36 -5.20 3.07
N CYS A 7 -1.25 -5.90 3.73
CA CYS A 7 -1.24 -7.34 3.75
C CYS A 7 -2.63 -7.84 3.38
N ASP A 8 -2.75 -8.51 2.25
CA ASP A 8 -4.03 -9.04 1.80
C ASP A 8 -3.75 -10.20 0.88
N ASP A 9 -4.64 -11.19 0.87
CA ASP A 9 -4.44 -12.32 -0.02
C ASP A 9 -5.09 -12.10 -1.39
N VAL A 10 -5.76 -10.99 -1.61
CA VAL A 10 -6.34 -10.68 -2.90
C VAL A 10 -5.56 -9.54 -3.52
N VAL A 11 -4.86 -9.81 -4.59
CA VAL A 11 -3.99 -8.82 -5.21
C VAL A 11 -4.77 -7.59 -5.63
N GLU A 12 -5.96 -7.77 -6.16
CA GLU A 12 -6.75 -6.64 -6.63
C GLU A 12 -7.07 -5.67 -5.51
N GLN A 13 -7.27 -6.19 -4.32
CA GLN A 13 -7.56 -5.32 -3.20
C GLN A 13 -6.32 -4.53 -2.77
N THR A 14 -5.16 -5.13 -2.89
CA THR A 14 -3.96 -4.39 -2.57
C THR A 14 -3.75 -3.24 -3.55
N LEU A 15 -4.16 -3.41 -4.80
CA LEU A 15 -4.02 -2.33 -5.77
C LEU A 15 -4.91 -1.14 -5.41
N VAL A 16 -6.11 -1.40 -4.95
CA VAL A 16 -7.00 -0.33 -4.53
C VAL A 16 -6.40 0.40 -3.34
N LEU A 17 -5.89 -0.33 -2.39
CA LEU A 17 -5.29 0.28 -1.22
C LEU A 17 -4.02 1.05 -1.56
N GLN A 18 -3.23 0.54 -2.50
CA GLN A 18 -2.04 1.25 -2.93
C GLN A 18 -2.40 2.61 -3.51
N ASN A 19 -3.42 2.65 -4.36
CA ASN A 19 -3.85 3.91 -4.95
C ASN A 19 -4.34 4.87 -3.88
N TYR A 20 -5.07 4.36 -2.92
CA TYR A 20 -5.60 5.17 -1.85
C TYR A 20 -4.47 5.81 -1.05
N VAL A 21 -3.50 5.00 -0.65
CA VAL A 21 -2.38 5.48 0.14
C VAL A 21 -1.57 6.49 -0.65
N ARG A 22 -1.32 6.20 -1.93
CA ARG A 22 -0.53 7.09 -2.75
C ARG A 22 -1.20 8.46 -2.88
N GLU A 23 -2.50 8.47 -3.16
CA GLU A 23 -3.21 9.74 -3.30
C GLU A 23 -3.19 10.50 -2.00
N TYR A 24 -3.39 9.81 -0.90
CA TYR A 24 -3.42 10.47 0.39
C TYR A 24 -2.07 11.10 0.69
N CYS A 25 -1.00 10.36 0.50
CA CYS A 25 0.32 10.85 0.84
C CYS A 25 0.78 11.95 -0.12
N GLU A 26 0.48 11.80 -1.39
CA GLU A 26 0.87 12.82 -2.36
C GLU A 26 0.13 14.12 -2.11
N ARG A 27 -1.14 14.02 -1.77
CA ARG A 27 -1.94 15.21 -1.52
C ARG A 27 -1.42 15.96 -0.31
N ARG A 28 -0.88 15.26 0.66
CA ARG A 28 -0.37 15.88 1.88
C ARG A 28 1.13 16.03 1.85
N LYS A 29 1.78 15.65 0.76
CA LYS A 29 3.22 15.77 0.61
C LYS A 29 3.95 15.02 1.71
N ILE A 30 3.49 13.81 2.00
CA ILE A 30 4.10 12.96 3.00
C ILE A 30 5.03 11.99 2.29
N GLU A 31 6.26 11.92 2.74
CA GLU A 31 7.17 10.91 2.23
C GLU A 31 6.80 9.57 2.85
N TYR A 32 6.70 8.54 2.02
CA TYR A 32 6.29 7.25 2.52
C TYR A 32 6.99 6.13 1.76
N LYS A 33 7.03 4.97 2.38
CA LYS A 33 7.49 3.75 1.74
C LYS A 33 6.41 2.71 1.91
N LEU A 34 6.06 2.04 0.82
CA LEU A 34 4.92 1.12 0.82
C LEU A 34 5.42 -0.28 0.61
N TYR A 35 4.98 -1.20 1.45
CA TYR A 35 5.30 -2.61 1.35
C TYR A 35 4.02 -3.39 1.12
N ILE A 36 4.02 -4.26 0.12
CA ILE A 36 2.86 -5.05 -0.22
C ILE A 36 3.17 -6.50 0.05
N TYR A 37 2.34 -7.15 0.83
CA TYR A 37 2.47 -8.56 1.11
C TYR A 37 1.16 -9.24 0.74
N THR A 38 1.22 -10.15 -0.22
CA THR A 38 0.07 -10.99 -0.50
C THR A 38 0.36 -12.33 0.14
N SER A 39 -0.66 -13.06 0.45
CA SER A 39 -0.44 -14.30 1.13
C SER A 39 -0.08 -15.33 0.14
N GLY A 40 0.65 -15.11 -0.74
CA GLY A 40 1.03 -16.04 -1.65
C GLY A 40 1.59 -17.21 -1.06
N ILE A 41 1.13 -18.15 -0.98
CA ILE A 41 1.66 -19.22 -0.47
C ILE A 41 2.41 -19.91 -1.35
N GLU A 42 2.83 -19.81 -1.46
CA GLU A 42 3.44 -20.38 -2.20
C GLU A 42 3.55 -21.19 -2.19
#